data_96bdb01ad7cca611790c477580bc502b
#
_entry.id   96bdb01ad7cca611790c477580bc502b
#
_cell.length_a   1.000
_cell.length_b   1.000
_cell.length_c   1.000
_cell.angle_alpha   90.00
_cell.angle_beta   90.00
_cell.angle_gamma   90.00
#
_symmetry.space_group_name_H-M   'P 1'
#
loop_
_entity.id
_entity.type
_entity.pdbx_description
1 polymer ?
#
loop_
_entity_poly.entity_id
_entity_poly.type
_entity_poly.pdbx_seq_one_letter_code
_entity_poly.pdbx_strand_id
1 'polypeptide(L)'
;EVSAVNAGVKEVREVIASAKHALMASGEETVLFIDEVHRFSKSQQDALLPAVENQWISHVAATTENPSFSVISPLLSRSLLLVLHPLDDEAIGETLQRALKSASGLNAAVELGEGSLGVLTRIAGGDARKALTLLEAAAAATLDRGDRLITVEDVSTAAASALVRWDEDQH
;
A
#
# COMPACT_ATOMS: atom_id res chain seq x y z
N GLU A 1 4.31 0.80 -13.48
CA GLU A 1 3.31 1.25 -12.49
C GLU A 1 2.63 2.51 -13.01
N VAL A 2 1.30 2.56 -12.95
CA VAL A 2 0.51 3.74 -13.31
C VAL A 2 -0.38 4.08 -12.12
N SER A 3 -0.23 5.30 -11.58
CA SER A 3 -1.11 5.79 -10.52
C SER A 3 -2.40 6.34 -11.14
N ALA A 4 -3.55 5.83 -10.69
CA ALA A 4 -4.86 6.26 -11.13
C ALA A 4 -5.16 7.76 -10.85
N VAL A 5 -4.42 8.36 -9.91
CA VAL A 5 -4.63 9.76 -9.51
C VAL A 5 -4.21 10.76 -10.59
N ASN A 6 -3.19 10.41 -11.40
CA ASN A 6 -2.56 11.35 -12.35
C ASN A 6 -2.61 10.89 -13.82
N ALA A 7 -3.01 9.65 -14.11
CA ALA A 7 -2.97 9.12 -15.46
C ALA A 7 -4.24 9.46 -16.26
N GLY A 8 -4.11 10.28 -17.31
CA GLY A 8 -5.18 10.48 -18.30
C GLY A 8 -5.34 9.29 -19.25
N VAL A 9 -6.43 9.27 -20.02
CA VAL A 9 -6.66 8.23 -21.06
C VAL A 9 -5.50 8.14 -22.05
N LYS A 10 -4.85 9.26 -22.34
CA LYS A 10 -3.70 9.34 -23.26
C LYS A 10 -2.51 8.55 -22.72
N GLU A 11 -2.17 8.73 -21.44
CA GLU A 11 -1.07 8.01 -20.79
C GLU A 11 -1.32 6.50 -20.72
N VAL A 12 -2.54 6.08 -20.43
CA VAL A 12 -2.93 4.68 -20.47
C VAL A 12 -2.67 4.08 -21.86
N ARG A 13 -3.07 4.81 -22.93
CA ARG A 13 -2.85 4.35 -24.32
C ARG A 13 -1.36 4.30 -24.68
N GLU A 14 -0.55 5.22 -24.21
CA GLU A 14 0.91 5.24 -24.44
C GLU A 14 1.58 4.04 -23.78
N VAL A 15 1.21 3.70 -22.55
CA VAL A 15 1.69 2.49 -21.86
C VAL A 15 1.31 1.22 -22.61
N ILE A 16 0.05 1.13 -23.08
CA ILE A 16 -0.43 -0.01 -23.88
C ILE A 16 0.35 -0.13 -25.21
N ALA A 17 0.58 0.97 -25.89
CA ALA A 17 1.34 0.97 -27.14
C ALA A 17 2.78 0.49 -26.94
N SER A 18 3.43 0.94 -25.85
CA SER A 18 4.78 0.49 -25.48
C SER A 18 4.81 -0.99 -25.13
N ALA A 19 3.84 -1.49 -24.36
CA ALA A 19 3.72 -2.90 -24.00
C ALA A 19 3.53 -3.78 -25.23
N LYS A 20 2.65 -3.38 -26.14
CA LYS A 20 2.44 -4.08 -27.41
C LYS A 20 3.71 -4.13 -28.25
N HIS A 21 4.45 -3.03 -28.33
CA HIS A 21 5.70 -2.96 -29.06
C HIS A 21 6.77 -3.89 -28.45
N ALA A 22 6.93 -3.86 -27.14
CA ALA A 22 7.87 -4.72 -26.42
C ALA A 22 7.57 -6.21 -26.65
N LEU A 23 6.30 -6.60 -26.53
CA LEU A 23 5.86 -7.97 -26.79
C LEU A 23 6.16 -8.43 -28.20
N MET A 24 5.91 -7.58 -29.22
CA MET A 24 6.14 -7.92 -30.62
C MET A 24 7.61 -7.91 -31.03
N ALA A 25 8.42 -7.04 -30.43
CA ALA A 25 9.82 -6.87 -30.78
C ALA A 25 10.75 -7.88 -30.08
N SER A 26 10.47 -8.20 -28.81
CA SER A 26 11.34 -9.02 -27.97
C SER A 26 10.64 -10.17 -27.25
N GLY A 27 9.31 -10.27 -27.36
CA GLY A 27 8.53 -11.23 -26.57
C GLY A 27 8.42 -10.86 -25.08
N GLU A 28 8.76 -9.64 -24.72
CA GLU A 28 8.73 -9.17 -23.33
C GLU A 28 7.30 -8.92 -22.88
N GLU A 29 6.89 -9.61 -21.81
CA GLU A 29 5.57 -9.45 -21.20
C GLU A 29 5.56 -8.24 -20.26
N THR A 30 4.50 -7.44 -20.33
CA THR A 30 4.32 -6.27 -19.48
C THR A 30 3.24 -6.52 -18.43
N VAL A 31 3.58 -6.34 -17.16
CA VAL A 31 2.60 -6.28 -16.07
C VAL A 31 2.26 -4.83 -15.77
N LEU A 32 0.98 -4.48 -15.96
CA LEU A 32 0.45 -3.16 -15.63
C LEU A 32 -0.20 -3.20 -14.25
N PHE A 33 0.41 -2.53 -13.28
CA PHE A 33 -0.15 -2.37 -11.95
C PHE A 33 -0.92 -1.05 -11.85
N ILE A 34 -2.19 -1.13 -11.43
CA ILE A 34 -3.10 0.02 -11.27
C ILE A 34 -3.54 0.07 -9.81
N ASP A 35 -2.99 1.01 -9.05
CA ASP A 35 -3.44 1.27 -7.69
C ASP A 35 -4.69 2.15 -7.70
N GLU A 36 -5.61 1.89 -6.78
CA GLU A 36 -6.87 2.64 -6.65
C GLU A 36 -7.69 2.70 -7.95
N VAL A 37 -7.89 1.56 -8.63
CA VAL A 37 -8.57 1.49 -9.94
C VAL A 37 -9.98 2.08 -9.93
N HIS A 38 -10.64 2.20 -8.77
CA HIS A 38 -11.92 2.88 -8.62
C HIS A 38 -11.87 4.38 -8.99
N ARG A 39 -10.68 4.98 -9.02
CA ARG A 39 -10.46 6.36 -9.47
C ARG A 39 -10.35 6.49 -10.99
N PHE A 40 -10.20 5.38 -11.70
CA PHE A 40 -10.24 5.39 -13.15
C PHE A 40 -11.68 5.63 -13.64
N SER A 41 -11.86 6.58 -14.52
CA SER A 41 -13.12 6.76 -15.25
C SER A 41 -13.42 5.53 -16.11
N LYS A 42 -14.67 5.35 -16.47
CA LYS A 42 -15.09 4.27 -17.39
C LYS A 42 -14.28 4.31 -18.70
N SER A 43 -14.05 5.52 -19.26
CA SER A 43 -13.26 5.67 -20.49
C SER A 43 -11.80 5.24 -20.35
N GLN A 44 -11.20 5.40 -19.19
CA GLN A 44 -9.84 4.93 -18.92
C GLN A 44 -9.82 3.40 -18.78
N GLN A 45 -10.82 2.84 -18.11
CA GLN A 45 -10.96 1.39 -18.01
C GLN A 45 -11.27 0.74 -19.37
N ASP A 46 -12.15 1.35 -20.20
CA ASP A 46 -12.43 0.89 -21.56
C ASP A 46 -11.16 0.90 -22.44
N ALA A 47 -10.26 1.86 -22.24
CA ALA A 47 -9.00 1.92 -22.97
C ALA A 47 -8.06 0.75 -22.68
N LEU A 48 -8.21 0.06 -21.55
CA LEU A 48 -7.45 -1.13 -21.17
C LEU A 48 -7.95 -2.41 -21.88
N LEU A 49 -9.24 -2.46 -22.25
CA LEU A 49 -9.87 -3.68 -22.76
C LEU A 49 -9.12 -4.30 -23.94
N PRO A 50 -8.74 -3.58 -25.02
CA PRO A 50 -8.03 -4.17 -26.14
C PRO A 50 -6.69 -4.80 -25.74
N ALA A 51 -6.00 -4.20 -24.76
CA ALA A 51 -4.71 -4.70 -24.30
C ALA A 51 -4.84 -5.99 -23.48
N VAL A 52 -5.89 -6.07 -22.67
CA VAL A 52 -6.21 -7.28 -21.89
C VAL A 52 -6.71 -8.40 -22.80
N GLU A 53 -7.63 -8.10 -23.74
CA GLU A 53 -8.21 -9.06 -24.67
C GLU A 53 -7.16 -9.68 -25.62
N ASN A 54 -6.22 -8.88 -26.08
CA ASN A 54 -5.15 -9.35 -26.96
C ASN A 54 -3.90 -9.82 -26.19
N GLN A 55 -3.96 -9.88 -24.85
CA GLN A 55 -2.85 -10.32 -24.00
C GLN A 55 -1.55 -9.51 -24.21
N TRP A 56 -1.65 -8.22 -24.54
CA TRP A 56 -0.49 -7.34 -24.62
C TRP A 56 0.03 -6.94 -23.27
N ILE A 57 -0.85 -6.99 -22.27
CA ILE A 57 -0.55 -6.73 -20.86
C ILE A 57 -1.21 -7.78 -19.96
N SER A 58 -0.56 -8.10 -18.86
CA SER A 58 -1.18 -8.68 -17.68
C SER A 58 -1.50 -7.55 -16.69
N HIS A 59 -2.77 -7.31 -16.38
CA HIS A 59 -3.12 -6.23 -15.45
C HIS A 59 -3.30 -6.74 -14.02
N VAL A 60 -2.82 -5.98 -13.07
CA VAL A 60 -3.05 -6.16 -11.64
C VAL A 60 -3.64 -4.85 -11.11
N ALA A 61 -4.86 -4.90 -10.60
CA ALA A 61 -5.53 -3.72 -10.08
C ALA A 61 -5.86 -3.88 -8.60
N ALA A 62 -5.64 -2.83 -7.83
CA ALA A 62 -6.02 -2.77 -6.41
C ALA A 62 -7.13 -1.74 -6.20
N THR A 63 -8.04 -2.04 -5.28
CA THR A 63 -9.10 -1.12 -4.86
C THR A 63 -9.53 -1.39 -3.43
N THR A 64 -9.91 -0.36 -2.73
CA THR A 64 -10.57 -0.44 -1.41
C THR A 64 -12.10 -0.52 -1.52
N GLU A 65 -12.65 -0.31 -2.72
CA GLU A 65 -14.07 -0.36 -2.98
C GLU A 65 -14.50 -1.75 -3.49
N ASN A 66 -15.82 -2.01 -3.45
CA ASN A 66 -16.35 -3.23 -4.05
C ASN A 66 -16.16 -3.22 -5.58
N PRO A 67 -15.38 -4.16 -6.14
CA PRO A 67 -15.04 -4.17 -7.56
C PRO A 67 -16.25 -4.24 -8.49
N SER A 68 -17.36 -4.81 -8.04
CA SER A 68 -18.59 -4.91 -8.83
C SER A 68 -19.22 -3.55 -9.16
N PHE A 69 -18.89 -2.51 -8.40
CA PHE A 69 -19.37 -1.14 -8.63
C PHE A 69 -18.31 -0.23 -9.26
N SER A 70 -17.06 -0.48 -8.99
CA SER A 70 -15.95 0.41 -9.38
C SER A 70 -15.21 -0.05 -10.64
N VAL A 71 -15.31 -1.34 -11.01
CA VAL A 71 -14.68 -1.89 -12.21
C VAL A 71 -15.74 -2.23 -13.25
N ILE A 72 -15.51 -1.87 -14.52
CA ILE A 72 -16.42 -2.19 -15.60
C ILE A 72 -16.55 -3.71 -15.80
N SER A 73 -17.75 -4.18 -16.06
CA SER A 73 -18.05 -5.62 -16.19
C SER A 73 -17.14 -6.37 -17.19
N PRO A 74 -16.76 -5.79 -18.36
CA PRO A 74 -15.87 -6.47 -19.30
C PRO A 74 -14.46 -6.72 -18.75
N LEU A 75 -13.92 -5.81 -17.93
CA LEU A 75 -12.62 -6.02 -17.25
C LEU A 75 -12.77 -7.03 -16.12
N LEU A 76 -13.80 -6.88 -15.30
CA LEU A 76 -14.04 -7.75 -14.16
C LEU A 76 -14.21 -9.22 -14.58
N SER A 77 -14.93 -9.46 -15.69
CA SER A 77 -15.15 -10.83 -16.24
C SER A 77 -13.88 -11.50 -16.74
N ARG A 78 -12.80 -10.73 -16.96
CA ARG A 78 -11.47 -11.20 -17.41
C ARG A 78 -10.43 -11.15 -16.29
N SER A 79 -10.86 -10.91 -15.06
CA SER A 79 -10.00 -10.76 -13.91
C SER A 79 -10.25 -11.86 -12.89
N LEU A 80 -9.21 -12.26 -12.19
CA LEU A 80 -9.32 -13.05 -10.98
C LEU A 80 -9.48 -12.10 -9.79
N LEU A 81 -10.56 -12.24 -9.04
CA LEU A 81 -10.77 -11.45 -7.83
C LEU A 81 -10.06 -12.11 -6.64
N LEU A 82 -9.15 -11.36 -6.03
CA LEU A 82 -8.47 -11.73 -4.79
C LEU A 82 -8.91 -10.77 -3.69
N VAL A 83 -9.38 -11.32 -2.58
CA VAL A 83 -9.77 -10.53 -1.40
C VAL A 83 -8.64 -10.57 -0.40
N LEU A 84 -8.12 -9.39 -0.04
CA LEU A 84 -7.12 -9.23 1.00
C LEU A 84 -7.82 -8.93 2.33
N HIS A 85 -7.35 -9.56 3.38
CA HIS A 85 -7.83 -9.33 4.75
C HIS A 85 -6.79 -8.52 5.54
N PRO A 86 -7.21 -7.79 6.58
CA PRO A 86 -6.28 -7.19 7.53
C PRO A 86 -5.29 -8.25 8.04
N LEU A 87 -4.07 -7.82 8.32
CA LEU A 87 -3.05 -8.70 8.91
C LEU A 87 -3.46 -9.07 10.34
N ASP A 88 -3.13 -10.27 10.75
CA ASP A 88 -3.27 -10.69 12.16
C ASP A 88 -2.16 -10.06 13.04
N ASP A 89 -2.31 -10.20 14.33
CA ASP A 89 -1.39 -9.63 15.32
C ASP A 89 0.03 -10.21 15.19
N GLU A 90 0.15 -11.47 14.79
CA GLU A 90 1.44 -12.14 14.58
C GLU A 90 2.17 -11.53 13.38
N ALA A 91 1.51 -11.37 12.25
CA ALA A 91 2.08 -10.77 11.04
C ALA A 91 2.45 -9.29 11.23
N ILE A 92 1.65 -8.53 11.98
CA ILE A 92 1.99 -7.16 12.39
C ILE A 92 3.24 -7.19 13.28
N GLY A 93 3.30 -8.09 14.27
CA GLY A 93 4.44 -8.25 15.15
C GLY A 93 5.73 -8.57 14.40
N GLU A 94 5.70 -9.51 13.46
CA GLU A 94 6.84 -9.84 12.60
C GLU A 94 7.28 -8.64 11.73
N THR A 95 6.32 -7.89 11.20
CA THR A 95 6.60 -6.69 10.40
C THR A 95 7.33 -5.63 11.22
N LEU A 96 6.87 -5.37 12.45
CA LEU A 96 7.53 -4.43 13.38
C LEU A 96 8.93 -4.90 13.77
N GLN A 97 9.11 -6.18 14.09
CA GLN A 97 10.41 -6.75 14.42
C GLN A 97 11.42 -6.65 13.27
N ARG A 98 10.95 -6.88 12.04
CA ARG A 98 11.77 -6.70 10.84
C ARG A 98 12.18 -5.24 10.64
N ALA A 99 11.26 -4.29 10.84
CA ALA A 99 11.52 -2.87 10.73
C ALA A 99 12.53 -2.37 11.78
N LEU A 100 12.48 -2.89 13.00
CA LEU A 100 13.47 -2.57 14.05
C LEU A 100 14.89 -2.99 13.65
N LYS A 101 15.05 -4.16 13.03
CA LYS A 101 16.36 -4.76 12.74
C LYS A 101 16.92 -4.36 11.38
N SER A 102 16.07 -4.06 10.41
CA SER A 102 16.49 -3.78 9.03
C SER A 102 17.35 -2.52 8.92
N ALA A 103 18.38 -2.59 8.09
CA ALA A 103 19.21 -1.42 7.74
C ALA A 103 18.43 -0.32 7.01
N SER A 104 17.37 -0.69 6.29
CA SER A 104 16.43 0.26 5.66
C SER A 104 15.30 0.72 6.59
N GLY A 105 15.26 0.20 7.82
CA GLY A 105 14.35 0.60 8.90
C GLY A 105 15.10 1.34 10.00
N LEU A 106 14.88 0.94 11.25
CA LEU A 106 15.48 1.58 12.43
C LEU A 106 16.90 1.09 12.76
N ASN A 107 17.41 0.11 12.02
CA ASN A 107 18.79 -0.39 12.12
C ASN A 107 19.24 -0.71 13.56
N ALA A 108 18.35 -1.32 14.34
CA ALA A 108 18.55 -1.63 15.76
C ALA A 108 18.94 -0.42 16.65
N ALA A 109 18.56 0.80 16.23
CA ALA A 109 18.83 2.02 17.02
C ALA A 109 17.99 2.06 18.31
N VAL A 110 16.83 1.42 18.31
CA VAL A 110 15.91 1.32 19.45
C VAL A 110 15.45 -0.12 19.67
N GLU A 111 14.93 -0.37 20.86
CA GLU A 111 14.33 -1.64 21.27
C GLU A 111 12.91 -1.40 21.82
N LEU A 112 12.04 -2.40 21.71
CA LEU A 112 10.71 -2.34 22.32
C LEU A 112 10.78 -2.79 23.78
N GLY A 113 10.27 -1.96 24.66
CA GLY A 113 10.04 -2.31 26.05
C GLY A 113 8.91 -3.34 26.22
N GLU A 114 8.81 -3.89 27.40
CA GLU A 114 7.77 -4.87 27.74
C GLU A 114 6.37 -4.30 27.45
N GLY A 115 5.53 -5.08 26.77
CA GLY A 115 4.15 -4.69 26.40
C GLY A 115 4.02 -3.74 25.22
N SER A 116 5.09 -3.03 24.79
CA SER A 116 5.02 -2.04 23.70
C SER A 116 4.63 -2.65 22.37
N LEU A 117 5.11 -3.86 22.06
CA LEU A 117 4.73 -4.59 20.85
C LEU A 117 3.22 -4.87 20.82
N GLY A 118 2.66 -5.35 21.92
CA GLY A 118 1.22 -5.64 22.00
C GLY A 118 0.33 -4.39 21.90
N VAL A 119 0.81 -3.24 22.37
CA VAL A 119 0.08 -1.97 22.22
C VAL A 119 0.14 -1.49 20.76
N LEU A 120 1.32 -1.54 20.11
CA LEU A 120 1.47 -1.20 18.69
C LEU A 120 0.56 -2.06 17.80
N THR A 121 0.56 -3.38 17.99
CA THR A 121 -0.26 -4.33 17.23
C THR A 121 -1.75 -4.04 17.38
N ARG A 122 -2.19 -3.80 18.60
CA ARG A 122 -3.59 -3.49 18.90
C ARG A 122 -4.05 -2.18 18.24
N ILE A 123 -3.24 -1.13 18.32
CA ILE A 123 -3.57 0.18 17.73
C ILE A 123 -3.52 0.11 16.20
N ALA A 124 -2.62 -0.69 15.64
CA ALA A 124 -2.51 -0.90 14.21
C ALA A 124 -3.78 -1.52 13.61
N GLY A 125 -4.41 -2.46 14.34
CA GLY A 125 -5.66 -3.09 13.90
C GLY A 125 -5.56 -3.82 12.57
N GLY A 126 -4.41 -4.48 12.31
CA GLY A 126 -4.15 -5.22 11.07
C GLY A 126 -3.60 -4.37 9.91
N ASP A 127 -3.33 -3.09 10.12
CA ASP A 127 -2.74 -2.18 9.14
C ASP A 127 -1.23 -2.01 9.38
N ALA A 128 -0.42 -2.60 8.49
CA ALA A 128 1.04 -2.54 8.58
C ALA A 128 1.60 -1.13 8.41
N ARG A 129 1.01 -0.30 7.54
CA ARG A 129 1.45 1.09 7.34
C ARG A 129 1.26 1.89 8.62
N LYS A 130 0.09 1.77 9.24
CA LYS A 130 -0.21 2.40 10.52
C LYS A 130 0.74 1.92 11.62
N ALA A 131 1.00 0.61 11.68
CA ALA A 131 1.94 0.02 12.65
C ALA A 131 3.35 0.62 12.50
N LEU A 132 3.86 0.70 11.29
CA LEU A 132 5.19 1.24 10.99
C LEU A 132 5.28 2.75 11.26
N THR A 133 4.25 3.51 10.92
CA THR A 133 4.19 4.96 11.22
C THR A 133 4.22 5.22 12.73
N LEU A 134 3.47 4.43 13.50
CA LEU A 134 3.48 4.55 14.97
C LEU A 134 4.84 4.16 15.57
N LEU A 135 5.45 3.08 15.06
CA LEU A 135 6.78 2.66 15.49
C LEU A 135 7.82 3.75 15.21
N GLU A 136 7.80 4.33 14.00
CA GLU A 136 8.73 5.39 13.60
C GLU A 136 8.58 6.63 14.50
N ALA A 137 7.34 7.07 14.77
CA ALA A 137 7.07 8.20 15.63
C ALA A 137 7.52 7.96 17.09
N ALA A 138 7.23 6.77 17.63
CA ALA A 138 7.68 6.40 18.97
C ALA A 138 9.20 6.30 19.06
N ALA A 139 9.86 5.75 18.04
CA ALA A 139 11.32 5.65 17.97
C ALA A 139 11.98 7.03 17.92
N ALA A 140 11.46 7.94 17.09
CA ALA A 140 11.98 9.31 17.01
C ALA A 140 11.89 10.02 18.36
N ALA A 141 10.75 9.98 19.04
CA ALA A 141 10.56 10.59 20.36
C ALA A 141 11.48 9.97 21.42
N THR A 142 11.72 8.66 21.37
CA THR A 142 12.63 7.96 22.27
C THR A 142 14.08 8.40 22.07
N LEU A 143 14.53 8.46 20.81
CA LEU A 143 15.89 8.88 20.46
C LEU A 143 16.14 10.36 20.78
N ASP A 144 15.15 11.24 20.58
CA ASP A 144 15.24 12.66 20.90
C ASP A 144 15.47 12.90 22.41
N ARG A 145 14.97 12.01 23.27
CA ARG A 145 15.26 12.03 24.71
C ARG A 145 16.62 11.44 25.09
N GLY A 146 17.34 10.86 24.12
CA GLY A 146 18.58 10.15 24.35
C GLY A 146 18.42 8.73 24.87
N ASP A 147 17.21 8.18 24.80
CA ASP A 147 16.89 6.81 25.17
C ASP A 147 16.95 5.87 23.97
N ARG A 148 16.89 4.57 24.24
CA ARG A 148 16.83 3.50 23.21
C ARG A 148 15.66 2.53 23.43
N LEU A 149 14.97 2.64 24.57
CA LEU A 149 13.87 1.74 24.91
C LEU A 149 12.53 2.45 24.68
N ILE A 150 11.76 1.97 23.72
CA ILE A 150 10.41 2.46 23.44
C ILE A 150 9.45 1.87 24.47
N THR A 151 8.85 2.71 25.29
CA THR A 151 7.89 2.30 26.31
C THR A 151 6.46 2.29 25.78
N VAL A 152 5.55 1.67 26.54
CA VAL A 152 4.09 1.73 26.26
C VAL A 152 3.58 3.17 26.20
N GLU A 153 4.13 4.04 27.04
CA GLU A 153 3.77 5.47 27.09
C GLU A 153 4.21 6.20 25.82
N ASP A 154 5.39 5.90 25.29
CA ASP A 154 5.87 6.46 24.02
C ASP A 154 4.95 6.09 22.86
N VAL A 155 4.54 4.83 22.80
CA VAL A 155 3.58 4.34 21.78
C VAL A 155 2.24 5.04 21.92
N SER A 156 1.72 5.18 23.13
CA SER A 156 0.43 5.84 23.39
C SER A 156 0.46 7.31 23.01
N THR A 157 1.56 8.01 23.32
CA THR A 157 1.76 9.42 22.97
C THR A 157 1.88 9.59 21.44
N ALA A 158 2.62 8.72 20.76
CA ALA A 158 2.72 8.71 19.30
C ALA A 158 1.35 8.49 18.64
N ALA A 159 0.54 7.58 19.18
CA ALA A 159 -0.81 7.31 18.69
C ALA A 159 -1.74 8.51 18.87
N ALA A 160 -1.71 9.19 20.01
CA ALA A 160 -2.49 10.39 20.26
C ALA A 160 -2.11 11.53 19.29
N SER A 161 -0.81 11.72 19.03
CA SER A 161 -0.29 12.73 18.10
C SER A 161 -0.66 12.43 16.64
N ALA A 162 -0.74 11.16 16.27
CA ALA A 162 -1.16 10.74 14.92
C ALA A 162 -2.66 11.02 14.68
N LEU A 163 -3.51 10.81 15.67
CA LEU A 163 -4.94 11.10 15.58
C LEU A 163 -5.23 12.59 15.34
N VAL A 164 -4.50 13.48 16.00
CA VAL A 164 -4.66 14.94 15.82
C VAL A 164 -4.31 15.36 14.39
N ARG A 165 -3.26 14.82 13.81
CA ARG A 165 -2.86 15.13 12.42
C ARG A 165 -3.85 14.61 11.38
N TRP A 166 -4.50 13.49 11.62
CA TRP A 166 -5.52 12.96 10.70
C TRP A 166 -6.81 13.77 10.67
N ASP A 167 -7.19 14.40 11.78
CA ASP A 167 -8.35 15.31 11.83
C ASP A 167 -8.06 16.63 11.10
N GLU A 168 -6.82 17.11 11.09
CA GLU A 168 -6.42 18.34 10.39
C GLU A 168 -6.35 18.16 8.86
N ASP A 169 -5.99 16.98 8.36
CA ASP A 169 -5.89 16.68 6.91
C ASP A 169 -7.27 16.42 6.24
N GLN A 170 -8.38 16.38 7.01
CA GLN A 170 -9.73 16.20 6.49
C GLN A 170 -10.54 17.50 6.37
N HIS A 171 -9.95 18.64 6.62
CA HIS A 171 -10.56 19.98 6.50
C HIS A 171 -9.81 20.80 5.46
#